data_157c43b5408d3d3fb91b9558ac498f1d
#
_entry.id   157c43b5408d3d3fb91b9558ac498f1d
#
_cell.length_a   1.000
_cell.length_b   1.000
_cell.length_c   1.000
_cell.angle_alpha   90.00
_cell.angle_beta   90.00
_cell.angle_gamma   90.00
#
_symmetry.space_group_name_H-M   'P 1'
#
loop_
_entity.id
_entity.type
_entity.pdbx_description
1 polymer ?
#
loop_
_entity_poly.entity_id
_entity_poly.type
_entity_poly.pdbx_seq_one_letter_code
_entity_poly.pdbx_strand_id
1 'polypeptide(L)'
;MDTINPICPIDDVNASGSNADTPSMLSLLRTMITSSCSSNRTRRSRPVIVTVDGGIGSGKSTSVEQLKVAFAKMPNVFFIQEPVDTVWNRIVDENGETVLANFYKAPKEYAFKFQMMAYISRLSILLDAVRNPEIDIIVTERCVETDRNVFEKMLYHQGQIDLIGHTIYNMWFDEFNRDVCASGIIYIRASAETCIARINLRAREGEVISPTYISECNAYHEDWIMNDPRSKLIIDADKDTVNDSAAADDKILRMITFILSLLVN
;
A
#
# COMPACT_ATOMS: atom_id res chain seq x y z
N MET A 1 -31.22 51.36 -6.38
CA MET A 1 -32.64 51.32 -6.65
C MET A 1 -32.85 49.92 -7.17
N ASP A 2 -33.26 49.20 -6.31
CA ASP A 2 -34.51 48.60 -5.82
C ASP A 2 -34.61 47.15 -6.34
N THR A 3 -35.02 46.18 -5.68
CA THR A 3 -35.62 45.91 -4.37
C THR A 3 -35.60 44.41 -4.13
N ILE A 4 -35.40 44.05 -2.90
CA ILE A 4 -35.52 42.71 -2.35
C ILE A 4 -37.00 42.34 -2.30
N ASN A 5 -37.36 41.11 -2.59
CA ASN A 5 -38.64 40.56 -2.19
C ASN A 5 -38.50 39.13 -1.63
N PRO A 6 -39.32 38.79 -0.63
CA PRO A 6 -38.97 37.80 0.37
C PRO A 6 -39.56 36.42 0.13
N ILE A 7 -38.97 35.44 0.79
CA ILE A 7 -39.31 34.03 0.85
C ILE A 7 -40.55 33.85 1.72
N CYS A 8 -41.51 33.04 1.24
CA CYS A 8 -42.59 32.49 2.04
C CYS A 8 -42.19 31.10 2.58
N PRO A 9 -42.61 30.74 3.79
CA PRO A 9 -42.27 29.47 4.42
C PRO A 9 -43.20 28.33 3.96
N ILE A 10 -42.65 27.12 3.87
CA ILE A 10 -43.44 25.90 3.69
C ILE A 10 -43.39 25.11 5.00
N ASP A 11 -44.56 24.70 5.39
CA ASP A 11 -44.95 24.14 6.66
C ASP A 11 -44.30 22.79 6.99
N ASP A 12 -44.14 22.60 8.30
CA ASP A 12 -43.82 21.34 8.98
C ASP A 12 -44.82 20.23 8.63
N VAL A 13 -44.28 19.08 8.22
CA VAL A 13 -44.98 17.80 8.34
C VAL A 13 -44.17 16.90 9.27
N ASN A 14 -44.66 16.84 10.49
CA ASN A 14 -44.29 15.83 11.48
C ASN A 14 -44.50 14.42 10.91
N ALA A 15 -43.39 13.63 10.86
CA ALA A 15 -43.46 12.19 10.83
C ALA A 15 -42.54 11.63 11.91
N SER A 16 -43.12 11.36 13.06
CA SER A 16 -42.56 10.58 14.14
C SER A 16 -42.32 9.14 13.67
N GLY A 17 -41.05 8.78 13.52
CA GLY A 17 -40.58 7.42 13.31
C GLY A 17 -39.27 7.25 14.05
N SER A 18 -39.32 6.72 15.27
CA SER A 18 -38.16 6.34 16.08
C SER A 18 -37.45 5.14 15.44
N ASN A 19 -36.55 5.40 14.52
CA ASN A 19 -35.50 4.43 14.18
C ASN A 19 -34.34 4.68 15.14
N ALA A 20 -34.14 3.76 16.08
CA ALA A 20 -32.93 3.69 16.86
C ALA A 20 -31.77 3.57 15.86
N ASP A 21 -30.95 4.64 15.75
CA ASP A 21 -29.74 4.68 14.94
C ASP A 21 -28.82 3.57 15.41
N THR A 22 -28.82 2.46 14.69
CA THR A 22 -27.77 1.45 14.82
C THR A 22 -26.47 2.16 14.40
N PRO A 23 -25.50 2.33 15.30
CA PRO A 23 -24.29 3.04 14.95
C PRO A 23 -23.63 2.36 13.76
N SER A 24 -23.27 3.13 12.74
CA SER A 24 -22.62 2.57 11.55
C SER A 24 -21.39 1.79 12.00
N MET A 25 -21.09 0.67 11.33
CA MET A 25 -19.94 -0.19 11.66
C MET A 25 -18.64 0.61 11.76
N LEU A 26 -18.49 1.67 10.95
CA LEU A 26 -17.41 2.66 11.03
C LEU A 26 -17.41 3.47 12.35
N SER A 27 -18.57 3.76 12.93
CA SER A 27 -18.66 4.48 14.21
C SER A 27 -18.26 3.58 15.39
N LEU A 28 -18.64 2.30 15.35
CA LEU A 28 -18.21 1.30 16.34
C LEU A 28 -16.71 1.04 16.26
N LEU A 29 -16.17 0.93 15.06
CA LEU A 29 -14.72 0.83 14.85
C LEU A 29 -13.96 2.06 15.37
N ARG A 30 -14.48 3.27 15.11
CA ARG A 30 -13.89 4.50 15.65
C ARG A 30 -13.86 4.48 17.17
N THR A 31 -14.90 3.95 17.82
CA THR A 31 -14.95 3.82 19.28
C THR A 31 -13.97 2.77 19.79
N MET A 32 -13.83 1.63 19.10
CA MET A 32 -12.83 0.59 19.44
C MET A 32 -11.40 1.09 19.25
N ILE A 33 -11.13 1.83 18.17
CA ILE A 33 -9.82 2.44 17.88
C ILE A 33 -9.46 3.45 18.97
N THR A 34 -10.39 4.35 19.35
CA THR A 34 -10.12 5.36 20.39
C THR A 34 -10.00 4.76 21.80
N SER A 35 -10.75 3.72 22.14
CA SER A 35 -10.61 3.03 23.42
C SER A 35 -9.32 2.21 23.51
N SER A 36 -8.83 1.66 22.41
CA SER A 36 -7.52 0.98 22.39
C SER A 36 -6.33 1.92 22.55
N CYS A 37 -6.46 3.20 22.17
CA CYS A 37 -5.40 4.21 22.35
C CYS A 37 -5.36 4.82 23.75
N SER A 38 -6.44 4.74 24.55
CA SER A 38 -6.52 5.38 25.87
C SER A 38 -6.09 4.50 27.04
N SER A 39 -5.82 3.22 26.86
CA SER A 39 -5.27 2.38 27.92
C SER A 39 -3.77 2.67 28.09
N ASN A 40 -3.28 2.76 29.33
CA ASN A 40 -1.88 2.94 29.74
C ASN A 40 -0.98 1.87 29.07
N ARG A 41 -0.62 2.07 27.80
CA ARG A 41 0.29 1.17 27.09
C ARG A 41 1.73 1.53 27.44
N THR A 42 2.46 0.57 27.95
CA THR A 42 3.93 0.58 27.83
C THR A 42 4.28 0.75 26.36
N ARG A 43 4.89 1.88 26.01
CA ARG A 43 5.27 2.21 24.64
C ARG A 43 6.14 1.09 24.08
N ARG A 44 5.82 0.56 22.91
CA ARG A 44 6.63 -0.44 22.22
C ARG A 44 7.98 0.16 21.85
N SER A 45 9.02 -0.65 21.89
CA SER A 45 10.36 -0.23 21.47
C SER A 45 10.47 0.04 19.97
N ARG A 46 9.53 -0.53 19.17
CA ARG A 46 9.47 -0.37 17.70
C ARG A 46 8.01 -0.31 17.24
N PRO A 47 7.72 0.45 16.17
CA PRO A 47 6.40 0.46 15.57
C PRO A 47 6.04 -0.89 14.94
N VAL A 48 4.75 -1.18 14.84
CA VAL A 48 4.23 -2.29 14.02
C VAL A 48 4.26 -1.87 12.57
N ILE A 49 4.94 -2.64 11.72
CA ILE A 49 5.04 -2.37 10.29
C ILE A 49 4.11 -3.34 9.56
N VAL A 50 3.15 -2.82 8.78
CA VAL A 50 2.23 -3.60 7.97
C VAL A 50 2.40 -3.23 6.52
N THR A 51 2.73 -4.22 5.68
CA THR A 51 2.81 -4.00 4.24
C THR A 51 1.50 -4.32 3.54
N VAL A 52 1.10 -3.47 2.60
CA VAL A 52 0.01 -3.72 1.65
C VAL A 52 0.63 -4.12 0.32
N ASP A 53 0.61 -5.40 0.03
CA ASP A 53 1.33 -6.02 -1.08
C ASP A 53 0.41 -6.60 -2.16
N GLY A 54 0.99 -6.91 -3.32
CA GLY A 54 0.29 -7.48 -4.47
C GLY A 54 0.84 -6.99 -5.81
N GLY A 55 0.38 -7.59 -6.91
CA GLY A 55 0.82 -7.30 -8.27
C GLY A 55 0.62 -5.85 -8.70
N ILE A 56 1.25 -5.47 -9.80
CA ILE A 56 1.02 -4.17 -10.44
C ILE A 56 -0.44 -4.14 -10.93
N GLY A 57 -1.18 -3.07 -10.59
CA GLY A 57 -2.61 -2.97 -10.95
C GLY A 57 -3.57 -3.71 -10.01
N SER A 58 -3.10 -4.37 -8.93
CA SER A 58 -4.00 -5.11 -8.01
C SER A 58 -4.92 -4.22 -7.16
N GLY A 59 -4.63 -2.91 -7.03
CA GLY A 59 -5.44 -1.97 -6.25
C GLY A 59 -4.86 -1.62 -4.87
N LYS A 60 -3.56 -1.85 -4.65
CA LYS A 60 -2.85 -1.50 -3.39
C LYS A 60 -2.97 -0.03 -3.04
N SER A 61 -2.60 0.85 -3.95
CA SER A 61 -2.60 2.31 -3.72
C SER A 61 -3.99 2.80 -3.29
N THR A 62 -5.05 2.31 -3.96
CA THR A 62 -6.44 2.60 -3.57
C THR A 62 -6.73 2.11 -2.15
N SER A 63 -6.27 0.91 -1.79
CA SER A 63 -6.48 0.34 -0.45
C SER A 63 -5.72 1.14 0.61
N VAL A 64 -4.50 1.58 0.32
CA VAL A 64 -3.72 2.44 1.22
C VAL A 64 -4.39 3.81 1.43
N GLU A 65 -4.92 4.44 0.36
CA GLU A 65 -5.66 5.69 0.48
C GLU A 65 -6.94 5.53 1.33
N GLN A 66 -7.68 4.43 1.14
CA GLN A 66 -8.85 4.13 1.97
C GLN A 66 -8.47 3.96 3.45
N LEU A 67 -7.35 3.27 3.73
CA LEU A 67 -6.83 3.15 5.10
C LEU A 67 -6.40 4.50 5.68
N LYS A 68 -5.75 5.38 4.91
CA LYS A 68 -5.41 6.75 5.36
C LYS A 68 -6.65 7.51 5.82
N VAL A 69 -7.74 7.44 5.06
CA VAL A 69 -9.02 8.07 5.45
C VAL A 69 -9.56 7.46 6.74
N ALA A 70 -9.51 6.14 6.88
CA ALA A 70 -9.99 5.44 8.07
C ALA A 70 -9.19 5.80 9.33
N PHE A 71 -7.87 5.94 9.20
CA PHE A 71 -6.96 6.28 10.30
C PHE A 71 -6.68 7.79 10.46
N ALA A 72 -7.39 8.67 9.74
CA ALA A 72 -7.12 10.12 9.71
C ALA A 72 -7.11 10.82 11.08
N LYS A 73 -7.75 10.23 12.10
CA LYS A 73 -7.79 10.74 13.48
C LYS A 73 -6.72 10.14 14.39
N MET A 74 -5.86 9.28 13.88
CA MET A 74 -4.80 8.62 14.63
C MET A 74 -3.42 9.15 14.18
N PRO A 75 -2.86 10.16 14.87
CA PRO A 75 -1.61 10.80 14.45
C PRO A 75 -0.38 9.87 14.57
N ASN A 76 -0.50 8.80 15.34
CA ASN A 76 0.53 7.78 15.55
C ASN A 76 0.55 6.69 14.47
N VAL A 77 -0.29 6.80 13.42
CA VAL A 77 -0.28 5.90 12.25
C VAL A 77 0.34 6.64 11.07
N PHE A 78 1.43 6.12 10.57
CA PHE A 78 2.17 6.68 9.44
C PHE A 78 2.00 5.83 8.20
N PHE A 79 1.80 6.48 7.05
CA PHE A 79 1.60 5.81 5.76
C PHE A 79 2.75 6.12 4.81
N ILE A 80 3.31 5.07 4.22
CA ILE A 80 4.38 5.16 3.22
C ILE A 80 3.84 4.59 1.89
N GLN A 81 3.77 5.45 0.87
CA GLN A 81 3.50 5.02 -0.51
C GLN A 81 4.79 4.92 -1.30
N GLU A 82 4.73 4.25 -2.46
CA GLU A 82 5.87 4.21 -3.36
C GLU A 82 6.27 5.63 -3.78
N PRO A 83 7.55 6.00 -3.64
CA PRO A 83 7.99 7.38 -3.88
C PRO A 83 8.20 7.66 -5.39
N VAL A 84 7.24 7.26 -6.23
CA VAL A 84 7.34 7.39 -7.69
C VAL A 84 7.50 8.85 -8.10
N ASP A 85 6.59 9.72 -7.65
CA ASP A 85 6.59 11.13 -8.07
C ASP A 85 7.59 11.98 -7.27
N THR A 86 7.93 11.57 -6.06
CA THR A 86 8.82 12.34 -5.17
C THR A 86 10.29 12.02 -5.37
N VAL A 87 10.63 10.79 -5.79
CA VAL A 87 12.00 10.34 -5.97
C VAL A 87 12.23 9.77 -7.37
N TRP A 88 11.49 8.72 -7.77
CA TRP A 88 11.85 7.95 -8.98
C TRP A 88 11.75 8.76 -10.27
N ASN A 89 10.68 9.55 -10.42
CA ASN A 89 10.50 10.42 -11.59
C ASN A 89 11.44 11.63 -11.62
N ARG A 90 12.21 11.88 -10.55
CA ARG A 90 13.21 12.96 -10.50
C ARG A 90 14.61 12.50 -10.91
N ILE A 91 14.83 11.18 -10.97
CA ILE A 91 16.10 10.62 -11.42
C ILE A 91 15.99 10.41 -12.92
N VAL A 92 16.63 11.31 -13.65
CA VAL A 92 16.61 11.33 -15.12
C VAL A 92 18.02 11.20 -15.66
N ASP A 93 18.12 10.68 -16.89
CA ASP A 93 19.39 10.66 -17.64
C ASP A 93 19.67 12.02 -18.32
N GLU A 94 20.72 12.10 -19.08
CA GLU A 94 21.14 13.28 -19.86
C GLU A 94 20.13 13.74 -20.91
N ASN A 95 19.21 12.85 -21.31
CA ASN A 95 18.14 13.14 -22.27
C ASN A 95 16.83 13.54 -21.58
N GLY A 96 16.79 13.55 -20.23
CA GLY A 96 15.60 13.84 -19.45
C GLY A 96 14.66 12.63 -19.28
N GLU A 97 15.06 11.43 -19.69
CA GLU A 97 14.27 10.22 -19.50
C GLU A 97 14.43 9.69 -18.07
N THR A 98 13.30 9.33 -17.45
CA THR A 98 13.31 8.81 -16.07
C THR A 98 13.96 7.43 -15.99
N VAL A 99 14.53 7.09 -14.82
CA VAL A 99 15.11 5.76 -14.58
C VAL A 99 14.06 4.65 -14.77
N LEU A 100 12.79 4.90 -14.46
CA LEU A 100 11.69 3.96 -14.67
C LEU A 100 11.40 3.74 -16.16
N ALA A 101 11.35 4.81 -16.97
CA ALA A 101 11.16 4.71 -18.41
C ALA A 101 12.35 3.98 -19.08
N ASN A 102 13.57 4.29 -18.68
CA ASN A 102 14.76 3.61 -19.13
C ASN A 102 14.77 2.12 -18.76
N PHE A 103 14.29 1.77 -17.55
CA PHE A 103 14.16 0.38 -17.14
C PHE A 103 13.19 -0.39 -18.07
N TYR A 104 12.04 0.16 -18.41
CA TYR A 104 11.13 -0.50 -19.35
C TYR A 104 11.67 -0.60 -20.77
N LYS A 105 12.46 0.38 -21.22
CA LYS A 105 13.08 0.38 -22.56
C LYS A 105 14.25 -0.58 -22.69
N ALA A 106 15.12 -0.64 -21.69
CA ALA A 106 16.35 -1.41 -21.68
C ALA A 106 16.58 -2.13 -20.32
N PRO A 107 15.76 -3.16 -20.00
CA PRO A 107 15.78 -3.79 -18.68
C PRO A 107 17.17 -4.32 -18.30
N LYS A 108 17.88 -4.94 -19.24
CA LYS A 108 19.22 -5.51 -18.99
C LYS A 108 20.26 -4.48 -18.53
N GLU A 109 20.10 -3.23 -18.93
CA GLU A 109 21.00 -2.15 -18.53
C GLU A 109 20.53 -1.46 -17.24
N TYR A 110 19.23 -1.33 -17.06
CA TYR A 110 18.66 -0.48 -16.01
C TYR A 110 18.02 -1.25 -14.84
N ALA A 111 17.82 -2.58 -14.93
CA ALA A 111 17.16 -3.35 -13.88
C ALA A 111 17.85 -3.21 -12.53
N PHE A 112 19.16 -3.40 -12.45
CA PHE A 112 19.92 -3.27 -11.21
C PHE A 112 19.88 -1.83 -10.68
N LYS A 113 20.09 -0.83 -11.55
CA LYS A 113 20.01 0.59 -11.18
C LYS A 113 18.64 0.94 -10.60
N PHE A 114 17.57 0.49 -11.26
CA PHE A 114 16.19 0.73 -10.83
C PHE A 114 15.88 0.03 -9.51
N GLN A 115 16.25 -1.26 -9.35
CA GLN A 115 15.97 -2.00 -8.12
C GLN A 115 16.75 -1.44 -6.92
N MET A 116 18.01 -1.05 -7.09
CA MET A 116 18.77 -0.39 -6.02
C MET A 116 18.14 0.95 -5.63
N MET A 117 17.72 1.75 -6.60
CA MET A 117 17.02 3.02 -6.33
C MET A 117 15.71 2.79 -5.59
N ALA A 118 14.88 1.84 -6.04
CA ALA A 118 13.60 1.51 -5.41
C ALA A 118 13.80 1.06 -3.96
N TYR A 119 14.73 0.13 -3.73
CA TYR A 119 15.10 -0.37 -2.42
C TYR A 119 15.60 0.75 -1.49
N ILE A 120 16.62 1.52 -1.89
CA ILE A 120 17.24 2.54 -1.05
C ILE A 120 16.24 3.66 -0.71
N SER A 121 15.43 4.10 -1.68
CA SER A 121 14.46 5.17 -1.46
C SER A 121 13.35 4.75 -0.48
N ARG A 122 12.86 3.51 -0.61
CA ARG A 122 11.88 2.93 0.32
C ARG A 122 12.48 2.75 1.72
N LEU A 123 13.68 2.16 1.78
CA LEU A 123 14.40 1.93 3.03
C LEU A 123 14.64 3.21 3.80
N SER A 124 15.06 4.29 3.13
CA SER A 124 15.32 5.59 3.77
C SER A 124 14.08 6.12 4.47
N ILE A 125 12.94 6.16 3.78
CA ILE A 125 11.68 6.66 4.35
C ILE A 125 11.23 5.76 5.53
N LEU A 126 11.39 4.45 5.39
CA LEU A 126 10.99 3.49 6.40
C LEU A 126 11.86 3.59 7.66
N LEU A 127 13.17 3.75 7.52
CA LEU A 127 14.10 3.96 8.64
C LEU A 127 13.80 5.26 9.40
N ASP A 128 13.48 6.34 8.70
CA ASP A 128 13.10 7.61 9.34
C ASP A 128 11.80 7.46 10.13
N ALA A 129 10.81 6.74 9.57
CA ALA A 129 9.57 6.47 10.26
C ALA A 129 9.76 5.58 11.50
N VAL A 130 10.58 4.54 11.42
CA VAL A 130 10.89 3.63 12.55
C VAL A 130 11.59 4.35 13.69
N ARG A 131 12.44 5.33 13.37
CA ARG A 131 13.16 6.13 14.38
C ARG A 131 12.29 7.20 15.06
N ASN A 132 11.14 7.52 14.46
CA ASN A 132 10.25 8.52 15.04
C ASN A 132 9.46 7.91 16.21
N PRO A 133 9.70 8.38 17.46
CA PRO A 133 9.05 7.82 18.63
C PRO A 133 7.55 8.10 18.72
N GLU A 134 6.99 8.99 17.91
CA GLU A 134 5.55 9.29 17.90
C GLU A 134 4.75 8.31 17.01
N ILE A 135 5.42 7.43 16.26
CA ILE A 135 4.78 6.48 15.36
C ILE A 135 4.68 5.11 16.05
N ASP A 136 3.47 4.59 16.15
CA ASP A 136 3.20 3.24 16.68
C ASP A 136 2.91 2.23 15.56
N ILE A 137 2.36 2.69 14.43
CA ILE A 137 1.99 1.88 13.27
C ILE A 137 2.52 2.52 12.00
N ILE A 138 3.17 1.72 11.18
CA ILE A 138 3.57 2.09 9.82
C ILE A 138 2.80 1.18 8.85
N VAL A 139 2.03 1.78 7.95
CA VAL A 139 1.39 1.07 6.83
C VAL A 139 2.12 1.47 5.55
N THR A 140 2.72 0.50 4.88
CA THR A 140 3.51 0.77 3.66
C THR A 140 2.92 0.10 2.43
N GLU A 141 2.87 0.82 1.31
CA GLU A 141 2.61 0.23 0.00
C GLU A 141 3.87 -0.47 -0.47
N ARG A 142 3.84 -1.81 -0.46
CA ARG A 142 4.99 -2.70 -0.57
C ARG A 142 6.03 -2.48 0.55
N CYS A 143 6.96 -3.36 0.66
CA CYS A 143 8.08 -3.30 1.59
C CYS A 143 9.40 -3.64 0.89
N VAL A 144 10.50 -3.49 1.59
CA VAL A 144 11.83 -3.85 1.07
C VAL A 144 11.95 -5.35 0.75
N GLU A 145 11.17 -6.19 1.45
CA GLU A 145 11.12 -7.63 1.15
C GLU A 145 10.40 -7.90 -0.17
N THR A 146 9.43 -7.08 -0.58
CA THR A 146 8.79 -7.16 -1.91
C THR A 146 9.80 -6.88 -3.00
N ASP A 147 10.61 -5.82 -2.82
CA ASP A 147 11.65 -5.46 -3.80
C ASP A 147 12.62 -6.64 -4.00
N ARG A 148 13.03 -7.32 -2.93
CA ARG A 148 13.91 -8.48 -2.99
C ARG A 148 13.24 -9.74 -3.53
N ASN A 149 12.12 -10.16 -2.91
CA ASN A 149 11.56 -11.50 -3.14
C ASN A 149 10.73 -11.59 -4.41
N VAL A 150 10.28 -10.45 -4.94
CA VAL A 150 9.50 -10.38 -6.17
C VAL A 150 10.33 -9.79 -7.30
N PHE A 151 10.64 -8.50 -7.24
CA PHE A 151 11.17 -7.79 -8.39
C PHE A 151 12.63 -8.13 -8.68
N GLU A 152 13.50 -8.01 -7.70
CA GLU A 152 14.93 -8.33 -7.88
C GLU A 152 15.10 -9.81 -8.24
N LYS A 153 14.48 -10.72 -7.49
CA LYS A 153 14.54 -12.16 -7.73
C LYS A 153 14.06 -12.53 -9.13
N MET A 154 12.93 -11.97 -9.56
CA MET A 154 12.38 -12.19 -10.90
C MET A 154 13.36 -11.71 -11.98
N LEU A 155 13.86 -10.48 -11.85
CA LEU A 155 14.77 -9.89 -12.82
C LEU A 155 16.13 -10.63 -12.89
N TYR A 156 16.61 -11.15 -11.77
CA TYR A 156 17.77 -12.03 -11.71
C TYR A 156 17.51 -13.34 -12.46
N HIS A 157 16.39 -14.01 -12.21
CA HIS A 157 16.04 -15.27 -12.90
C HIS A 157 15.82 -15.07 -14.40
N GLN A 158 15.37 -13.90 -14.83
CA GLN A 158 15.22 -13.52 -16.23
C GLN A 158 16.58 -13.11 -16.89
N GLY A 159 17.68 -13.07 -16.13
CA GLY A 159 18.99 -12.63 -16.62
C GLY A 159 19.08 -11.13 -16.93
N GLN A 160 18.14 -10.33 -16.37
CA GLN A 160 18.17 -8.87 -16.48
C GLN A 160 19.09 -8.25 -15.42
N ILE A 161 19.27 -8.92 -14.29
CA ILE A 161 20.30 -8.63 -13.29
C ILE A 161 21.30 -9.77 -13.34
N ASP A 162 22.58 -9.46 -13.40
CA ASP A 162 23.65 -10.44 -13.39
C ASP A 162 23.99 -10.93 -11.97
N LEU A 163 24.83 -11.94 -11.85
CA LEU A 163 25.23 -12.50 -10.56
C LEU A 163 25.91 -11.46 -9.66
N ILE A 164 26.69 -10.54 -10.22
CA ILE A 164 27.36 -9.50 -9.43
C ILE A 164 26.33 -8.52 -8.86
N GLY A 165 25.41 -8.05 -9.68
CA GLY A 165 24.34 -7.17 -9.26
C GLY A 165 23.44 -7.81 -8.20
N HIS A 166 23.05 -9.07 -8.41
CA HIS A 166 22.29 -9.86 -7.44
C HIS A 166 23.02 -10.00 -6.10
N THR A 167 24.34 -10.28 -6.14
CA THR A 167 25.15 -10.40 -4.93
C THR A 167 25.22 -9.07 -4.17
N ILE A 168 25.49 -7.96 -4.87
CA ILE A 168 25.55 -6.62 -4.27
C ILE A 168 24.21 -6.26 -3.63
N TYR A 169 23.10 -6.49 -4.36
CA TYR A 169 21.75 -6.19 -3.85
C TYR A 169 21.49 -6.93 -2.53
N ASN A 170 21.76 -8.24 -2.49
CA ASN A 170 21.52 -9.05 -1.31
C ASN A 170 22.44 -8.69 -0.14
N MET A 171 23.68 -8.31 -0.38
CA MET A 171 24.58 -7.80 0.68
C MET A 171 23.98 -6.56 1.38
N TRP A 172 23.49 -5.61 0.59
CA TRP A 172 22.84 -4.42 1.13
C TRP A 172 21.54 -4.75 1.88
N PHE A 173 20.74 -5.63 1.30
CA PHE A 173 19.49 -6.06 1.93
C PHE A 173 19.75 -6.73 3.29
N ASP A 174 20.66 -7.68 3.38
CA ASP A 174 20.95 -8.43 4.60
C ASP A 174 21.54 -7.52 5.70
N GLU A 175 22.26 -6.46 5.34
CA GLU A 175 22.81 -5.51 6.30
C GLU A 175 21.74 -4.59 6.88
N PHE A 176 20.85 -4.03 6.06
CA PHE A 176 19.98 -2.94 6.48
C PHE A 176 18.51 -3.33 6.74
N ASN A 177 18.10 -4.56 6.42
CA ASN A 177 16.70 -4.97 6.59
C ASN A 177 16.31 -5.33 8.03
N ARG A 178 17.25 -5.53 8.95
CA ARG A 178 17.01 -6.08 10.30
C ARG A 178 16.00 -5.27 11.13
N ASP A 179 15.96 -3.97 10.95
CA ASP A 179 15.13 -3.05 11.74
C ASP A 179 13.81 -2.67 11.08
N VAL A 180 13.57 -3.11 9.84
CA VAL A 180 12.45 -2.66 9.01
C VAL A 180 11.57 -3.80 8.50
N CYS A 181 11.71 -5.01 9.04
CA CYS A 181 10.89 -6.16 8.66
C CYS A 181 9.41 -5.91 8.97
N ALA A 182 8.54 -6.25 8.04
CA ALA A 182 7.10 -6.16 8.25
C ALA A 182 6.64 -7.13 9.34
N SER A 183 5.73 -6.68 10.21
CA SER A 183 5.09 -7.49 11.24
C SER A 183 3.95 -8.34 10.68
N GLY A 184 3.35 -7.91 9.56
CA GLY A 184 2.27 -8.61 8.88
C GLY A 184 2.06 -8.10 7.47
N ILE A 185 1.38 -8.90 6.66
CA ILE A 185 1.18 -8.67 5.23
C ILE A 185 -0.31 -8.61 4.92
N ILE A 186 -0.77 -7.51 4.30
CA ILE A 186 -2.08 -7.44 3.65
C ILE A 186 -1.85 -7.70 2.16
N TYR A 187 -2.28 -8.85 1.68
CA TYR A 187 -2.11 -9.26 0.29
C TYR A 187 -3.35 -8.93 -0.53
N ILE A 188 -3.25 -7.93 -1.40
CA ILE A 188 -4.28 -7.56 -2.38
C ILE A 188 -4.09 -8.46 -3.60
N ARG A 189 -4.74 -9.62 -3.55
CA ARG A 189 -4.61 -10.69 -4.55
C ARG A 189 -5.55 -10.43 -5.72
N ALA A 190 -5.00 -10.22 -6.91
CA ALA A 190 -5.77 -10.07 -8.15
C ALA A 190 -5.17 -10.95 -9.24
N SER A 191 -6.02 -11.44 -10.14
CA SER A 191 -5.59 -12.17 -11.34
C SER A 191 -4.77 -11.27 -12.27
N ALA A 192 -3.96 -11.86 -13.13
CA ALA A 192 -3.19 -11.12 -14.13
C ALA A 192 -4.13 -10.36 -15.08
N GLU A 193 -5.25 -10.95 -15.45
CA GLU A 193 -6.28 -10.36 -16.32
C GLU A 193 -6.85 -9.08 -15.70
N THR A 194 -7.23 -9.14 -14.42
CA THR A 194 -7.72 -7.98 -13.66
C THR A 194 -6.65 -6.90 -13.56
N CYS A 195 -5.41 -7.27 -13.29
CA CYS A 195 -4.29 -6.34 -13.22
C CYS A 195 -4.06 -5.63 -14.55
N ILE A 196 -4.02 -6.37 -15.66
CA ILE A 196 -3.85 -5.84 -17.04
C ILE A 196 -4.98 -4.86 -17.37
N ALA A 197 -6.23 -5.26 -17.11
CA ALA A 197 -7.38 -4.40 -17.38
C ALA A 197 -7.28 -3.05 -16.63
N ARG A 198 -6.89 -3.09 -15.35
CA ARG A 198 -6.74 -1.89 -14.52
C ARG A 198 -5.55 -1.03 -14.93
N ILE A 199 -4.43 -1.63 -15.35
CA ILE A 199 -3.26 -0.89 -15.87
C ILE A 199 -3.65 -0.14 -17.14
N ASN A 200 -4.33 -0.82 -18.09
CA ASN A 200 -4.80 -0.20 -19.32
C ASN A 200 -5.79 0.94 -19.07
N LEU A 201 -6.70 0.78 -18.09
CA LEU A 201 -7.65 1.83 -17.72
C LEU A 201 -6.95 3.05 -17.07
N ARG A 202 -5.90 2.81 -16.26
CA ARG A 202 -5.12 3.88 -15.61
C ARG A 202 -4.28 4.66 -16.61
N ALA A 203 -3.77 4.01 -17.66
CA ALA A 203 -3.00 4.59 -18.77
C ALA A 203 -1.91 5.58 -18.33
N ARG A 204 -1.06 5.19 -17.35
CA ARG A 204 0.04 6.04 -16.86
C ARG A 204 1.07 6.23 -17.98
N GLU A 205 1.46 7.48 -18.21
CA GLU A 205 2.47 7.83 -19.21
C GLU A 205 3.81 7.11 -18.94
N GLY A 206 4.40 6.53 -19.99
CA GLY A 206 5.68 5.80 -19.89
C GLY A 206 5.60 4.39 -19.29
N GLU A 207 4.43 3.95 -18.82
CA GLU A 207 4.25 2.61 -18.25
C GLU A 207 3.82 1.60 -19.33
N VAL A 208 4.80 1.01 -20.02
CA VAL A 208 4.56 -0.04 -21.01
C VAL A 208 4.97 -1.39 -20.44
N ILE A 209 4.02 -2.11 -19.83
CA ILE A 209 4.28 -3.38 -19.16
C ILE A 209 3.66 -4.52 -19.97
N SER A 210 4.46 -5.54 -20.30
CA SER A 210 3.95 -6.70 -21.02
C SER A 210 3.03 -7.56 -20.14
N PRO A 211 1.99 -8.20 -20.70
CA PRO A 211 1.15 -9.15 -19.97
C PRO A 211 1.95 -10.28 -19.30
N THR A 212 3.01 -10.76 -19.95
CA THR A 212 3.89 -11.80 -19.41
C THR A 212 4.57 -11.31 -18.12
N TYR A 213 5.11 -10.08 -18.12
CA TYR A 213 5.74 -9.49 -16.94
C TYR A 213 4.75 -9.40 -15.75
N ILE A 214 3.50 -9.01 -16.03
CA ILE A 214 2.46 -8.92 -14.99
C ILE A 214 2.16 -10.31 -14.41
N SER A 215 2.00 -11.33 -15.27
CA SER A 215 1.74 -12.71 -14.85
C SER A 215 2.88 -13.27 -13.99
N GLU A 216 4.12 -13.04 -14.42
CA GLU A 216 5.31 -13.47 -13.65
C GLU A 216 5.41 -12.73 -12.32
N CYS A 217 5.21 -11.41 -12.31
CA CYS A 217 5.19 -10.61 -11.09
C CYS A 217 4.15 -11.13 -10.08
N ASN A 218 2.94 -11.49 -10.55
CA ASN A 218 1.91 -12.10 -9.72
C ASN A 218 2.34 -13.48 -9.18
N ALA A 219 2.99 -14.31 -9.99
CA ALA A 219 3.48 -15.62 -9.57
C ALA A 219 4.54 -15.49 -8.46
N TYR A 220 5.47 -14.53 -8.57
CA TYR A 220 6.47 -14.27 -7.52
C TYR A 220 5.84 -13.73 -6.24
N HIS A 221 4.81 -12.87 -6.31
CA HIS A 221 4.07 -12.44 -5.13
C HIS A 221 3.38 -13.61 -4.44
N GLU A 222 2.71 -14.47 -5.22
CA GLU A 222 2.03 -15.66 -4.70
C GLU A 222 3.02 -16.60 -4.01
N ASP A 223 4.13 -16.94 -4.69
CA ASP A 223 5.16 -17.82 -4.13
C ASP A 223 5.73 -17.24 -2.82
N TRP A 224 6.11 -15.98 -2.81
CA TRP A 224 6.68 -15.37 -1.61
C TRP A 224 5.65 -15.28 -0.48
N ILE A 225 4.51 -14.64 -0.71
CA ILE A 225 3.57 -14.32 0.36
C ILE A 225 2.93 -15.59 0.93
N MET A 226 2.58 -16.56 0.10
CA MET A 226 1.93 -17.79 0.58
C MET A 226 2.86 -18.63 1.44
N ASN A 227 4.16 -18.62 1.15
CA ASN A 227 5.18 -19.34 1.92
C ASN A 227 5.77 -18.54 3.09
N ASP A 228 5.46 -17.25 3.23
CA ASP A 228 5.92 -16.41 4.34
C ASP A 228 5.25 -16.86 5.66
N PRO A 229 5.99 -17.07 6.75
CA PRO A 229 5.42 -17.55 8.02
C PRO A 229 4.64 -16.47 8.81
N ARG A 230 4.80 -15.19 8.47
CA ARG A 230 4.16 -14.07 9.18
C ARG A 230 2.64 -14.10 9.03
N SER A 231 1.96 -13.40 9.96
CA SER A 231 0.52 -13.15 9.85
C SER A 231 0.20 -12.46 8.53
N LYS A 232 -0.81 -12.95 7.82
CA LYS A 232 -1.24 -12.38 6.55
C LYS A 232 -2.76 -12.29 6.44
N LEU A 233 -3.23 -11.23 5.84
CA LEU A 233 -4.62 -11.05 5.43
C LEU A 233 -4.69 -11.05 3.90
N ILE A 234 -5.41 -12.01 3.33
CA ILE A 234 -5.62 -12.08 1.89
C ILE A 234 -6.95 -11.41 1.55
N ILE A 235 -6.89 -10.42 0.65
CA ILE A 235 -8.05 -9.71 0.09
C ILE A 235 -8.18 -10.14 -1.37
N ASP A 236 -9.29 -10.78 -1.69
CA ASP A 236 -9.67 -11.10 -3.06
C ASP A 236 -10.05 -9.80 -3.79
N ALA A 237 -9.19 -9.36 -4.70
CA ALA A 237 -9.36 -8.12 -5.42
C ALA A 237 -9.88 -8.30 -6.86
N ASP A 238 -10.21 -9.51 -7.28
CA ASP A 238 -10.96 -9.75 -8.53
C ASP A 238 -12.43 -9.38 -8.38
N LYS A 239 -12.95 -9.39 -7.15
CA LYS A 239 -14.29 -8.92 -6.85
C LYS A 239 -14.37 -7.40 -7.04
N ASP A 240 -15.41 -6.98 -7.76
CA ASP A 240 -15.68 -5.55 -7.94
C ASP A 240 -16.19 -4.96 -6.61
N THR A 241 -15.37 -4.08 -6.02
CA THR A 241 -15.76 -3.29 -4.83
C THR A 241 -16.05 -1.83 -5.19
N VAL A 242 -15.94 -1.45 -6.45
CA VAL A 242 -16.17 -0.06 -6.89
C VAL A 242 -17.66 0.25 -6.89
N ASN A 243 -18.47 -0.72 -7.32
CA ASN A 243 -19.93 -0.58 -7.42
C ASN A 243 -20.68 -1.23 -6.25
N ASP A 244 -19.97 -1.83 -5.28
CA ASP A 244 -20.52 -2.47 -4.09
C ASP A 244 -19.93 -1.82 -2.83
N SER A 245 -20.65 -0.84 -2.28
CA SER A 245 -20.22 -0.11 -1.07
C SER A 245 -20.09 -1.02 0.15
N ALA A 246 -20.96 -2.04 0.28
CA ALA A 246 -20.92 -2.96 1.42
C ALA A 246 -19.67 -3.85 1.35
N ALA A 247 -19.30 -4.34 0.16
CA ALA A 247 -18.07 -5.10 -0.04
C ALA A 247 -16.81 -4.23 0.16
N ALA A 248 -16.89 -2.94 -0.22
CA ALA A 248 -15.81 -1.99 0.03
C ALA A 248 -15.61 -1.74 1.53
N ASP A 249 -16.70 -1.55 2.27
CA ASP A 249 -16.68 -1.34 3.73
C ASP A 249 -16.17 -2.58 4.47
N ASP A 250 -16.61 -3.79 4.09
CA ASP A 250 -16.10 -5.05 4.66
C ASP A 250 -14.60 -5.20 4.44
N LYS A 251 -14.13 -4.93 3.24
CA LYS A 251 -12.70 -4.96 2.92
C LYS A 251 -11.89 -4.05 3.85
N ILE A 252 -12.32 -2.80 4.00
CA ILE A 252 -11.64 -1.82 4.86
C ILE A 252 -11.68 -2.27 6.32
N LEU A 253 -12.82 -2.73 6.79
CA LEU A 253 -12.99 -3.26 8.15
C LEU A 253 -12.01 -4.40 8.44
N ARG A 254 -11.91 -5.37 7.54
CA ARG A 254 -10.99 -6.51 7.68
C ARG A 254 -9.53 -6.05 7.74
N MET A 255 -9.14 -5.10 6.90
CA MET A 255 -7.78 -4.55 6.92
C MET A 255 -7.48 -3.81 8.22
N ILE A 256 -8.39 -2.96 8.72
CA ILE A 256 -8.23 -2.27 10.01
C ILE A 256 -8.12 -3.28 11.16
N THR A 257 -9.02 -4.26 11.19
CA THR A 257 -9.01 -5.30 12.24
C THR A 257 -7.70 -6.07 12.25
N PHE A 258 -7.18 -6.42 11.08
CA PHE A 258 -5.88 -7.08 10.94
C PHE A 258 -4.73 -6.20 11.47
N ILE A 259 -4.66 -4.93 11.05
CA ILE A 259 -3.63 -3.99 11.53
C ILE A 259 -3.66 -3.88 13.06
N LEU A 260 -4.84 -3.70 13.64
CA LEU A 260 -5.00 -3.56 15.09
C LEU A 260 -4.68 -4.85 15.85
N SER A 261 -4.96 -6.02 15.26
CA SER A 261 -4.62 -7.31 15.89
C SER A 261 -3.12 -7.51 16.08
N LEU A 262 -2.28 -6.93 15.21
CA LEU A 262 -0.83 -6.97 15.33
C LEU A 262 -0.28 -6.09 16.47
N LEU A 263 -1.09 -5.19 17.02
CA LEU A 263 -0.73 -4.42 18.20
C LEU A 263 -0.87 -5.22 19.51
N VAL A 264 -1.59 -6.31 19.51
CA VAL A 264 -1.89 -7.08 20.73
C VAL A 264 -0.89 -8.23 20.93
N ASN A 265 -0.22 -8.65 19.87
CA ASN A 265 0.82 -9.68 19.86
C ASN A 265 2.21 -9.04 20.05
#